data_5bda8259ef3c81409ddf6261092e8907
#
_entry.id   5bda8259ef3c81409ddf6261092e8907
#
_cell.length_a   1.000
_cell.length_b   1.000
_cell.length_c   1.000
_cell.angle_alpha   90.00
_cell.angle_beta   90.00
_cell.angle_gamma   90.00
#
_symmetry.space_group_name_H-M   'P 1'
#
loop_
_entity.id
_entity.type
_entity.pdbx_description
1 polymer ?
#
loop_
_entity_poly.entity_id
_entity_poly.type
_entity_poly.pdbx_seq_one_letter_code
_entity_poly.pdbx_strand_id
1 'polypeptide(L)'
;MCPALAGASEVSSDKMILDWTTSKVWVNGGELCVTGTFVNKRNDVAITKLNDFIMRVTYTDKNGEQKQFTGRPVKFPLCKIPANGSRKLNLNFGKFADESVGNWVTAQTYTFTYINGARF
;
A
#
# COMPACT_ATOMS: atom_id res chain seq x y z
N MET A 1 24.85 12.72 15.25
CA MET A 1 24.31 12.46 14.55
C MET A 1 24.31 12.25 13.70
N CYS A 2 24.02 12.15 13.37
CA CYS A 2 23.83 12.02 12.47
C CYS A 2 23.33 12.05 11.93
N PRO A 3 23.24 12.00 11.69
CA PRO A 3 22.73 12.10 10.98
C PRO A 3 22.16 12.10 10.46
N ALA A 4 22.05 12.25 10.81
CA ALA A 4 21.33 12.25 10.17
C ALA A 4 21.27 12.36 9.23
N LEU A 5 21.42 12.24 9.17
CA LEU A 5 21.50 12.30 8.16
C LEU A 5 20.85 12.48 7.13
N ALA A 6 21.19 13.62 6.91
CA ALA A 6 20.68 13.90 5.60
C ALA A 6 20.61 12.64 4.82
N GLY A 7 19.50 12.35 4.23
CA GLY A 7 19.31 11.08 3.61
C GLY A 7 19.25 9.89 4.57
N ALA A 8 19.39 10.13 5.83
CA ALA A 8 19.19 9.08 6.81
C ALA A 8 17.78 8.54 6.65
N SER A 9 17.64 7.25 6.67
CA SER A 9 16.35 6.63 6.48
C SER A 9 16.13 5.50 7.45
N GLU A 10 14.90 5.31 7.79
CA GLU A 10 14.44 4.17 8.56
C GLU A 10 13.43 3.39 7.75
N VAL A 11 13.29 2.13 8.11
CA VAL A 11 12.25 1.26 7.57
C VAL A 11 11.19 1.14 8.65
N SER A 12 9.95 1.46 8.31
CA SER A 12 8.88 1.53 9.30
C SER A 12 7.55 1.15 8.69
N SER A 13 6.66 0.66 9.55
CA SER A 13 5.24 0.43 9.22
C SER A 13 4.35 1.40 10.00
N ASP A 14 4.87 2.54 10.36
CA ASP A 14 4.18 3.49 11.22
C ASP A 14 3.08 4.22 10.47
N LYS A 15 1.83 3.90 10.79
CA LYS A 15 0.66 4.53 10.20
C LYS A 15 0.48 5.99 10.62
N MET A 16 1.17 6.42 11.64
CA MET A 16 1.18 7.82 12.03
C MET A 16 1.95 8.69 11.03
N ILE A 17 2.80 8.07 10.24
CA ILE A 17 3.56 8.76 9.20
C ILE A 17 2.91 8.52 7.84
N LEU A 18 2.72 7.27 7.46
CA LEU A 18 2.22 6.88 6.15
C LEU A 18 1.00 5.99 6.31
N ASP A 19 -0.10 6.41 5.75
CA ASP A 19 -1.35 5.68 5.83
C ASP A 19 -1.84 5.25 4.46
N TRP A 20 -2.46 4.08 4.40
CA TRP A 20 -3.05 3.53 3.19
C TRP A 20 -4.55 3.41 3.35
N THR A 21 -5.28 3.86 2.32
CA THR A 21 -6.72 3.68 2.24
C THR A 21 -7.06 2.97 0.94
N THR A 22 -7.70 1.81 1.04
CA THR A 22 -8.17 1.07 -0.13
C THR A 22 -9.50 1.65 -0.60
N SER A 23 -9.58 2.02 -1.87
CA SER A 23 -10.79 2.59 -2.44
C SER A 23 -11.55 1.61 -3.33
N LYS A 24 -10.87 0.62 -3.90
CA LYS A 24 -11.51 -0.33 -4.82
C LYS A 24 -10.75 -1.64 -4.85
N VAL A 25 -11.51 -2.74 -4.89
CA VAL A 25 -10.97 -4.09 -5.10
C VAL A 25 -11.82 -4.74 -6.18
N TRP A 26 -11.19 -5.25 -7.24
CA TRP A 26 -11.93 -5.87 -8.34
C TRP A 26 -11.09 -6.95 -9.01
N VAL A 27 -11.75 -7.74 -9.84
CA VAL A 27 -11.07 -8.78 -10.63
C VAL A 27 -11.10 -8.34 -12.09
N ASN A 28 -9.96 -8.40 -12.72
CA ASN A 28 -9.80 -8.05 -14.13
C ASN A 28 -8.98 -9.11 -14.84
N GLY A 29 -9.61 -9.80 -15.81
CA GLY A 29 -8.90 -10.82 -16.56
C GLY A 29 -8.34 -11.95 -15.72
N GLY A 30 -9.04 -12.33 -14.66
CA GLY A 30 -8.58 -13.39 -13.76
C GLY A 30 -7.49 -12.98 -12.79
N GLU A 31 -7.28 -11.67 -12.65
CA GLU A 31 -6.28 -11.13 -11.73
C GLU A 31 -6.93 -10.19 -10.72
N LEU A 32 -6.44 -10.24 -9.49
CA LEU A 32 -6.96 -9.38 -8.43
C LEU A 32 -6.29 -8.01 -8.49
N CYS A 33 -7.11 -6.97 -8.57
CA CYS A 33 -6.64 -5.59 -8.65
C CYS A 33 -7.16 -4.79 -7.48
N VAL A 34 -6.33 -3.89 -6.99
CA VAL A 34 -6.65 -3.04 -5.84
C VAL A 34 -6.21 -1.61 -6.16
N THR A 35 -7.09 -0.67 -5.90
CA THR A 35 -6.77 0.76 -5.98
C THR A 35 -6.82 1.35 -4.59
N GLY A 36 -5.85 2.15 -4.26
CA GLY A 36 -5.82 2.84 -2.99
C GLY A 36 -4.86 4.02 -3.01
N THR A 37 -4.76 4.69 -1.88
CA THR A 37 -3.97 5.90 -1.76
C THR A 37 -3.11 5.85 -0.51
N PHE A 38 -1.83 6.14 -0.67
CA PHE A 38 -0.94 6.44 0.44
C PHE A 38 -0.99 7.94 0.74
N VAL A 39 -1.06 8.26 2.01
CA VAL A 39 -1.01 9.65 2.48
C VAL A 39 0.13 9.78 3.48
N ASN A 40 1.06 10.69 3.19
CA ASN A 40 2.10 11.05 4.14
C ASN A 40 1.55 12.14 5.06
N LYS A 41 1.37 11.80 6.31
CA LYS A 41 0.74 12.68 7.30
C LYS A 41 1.70 13.66 7.96
N ARG A 42 2.98 13.51 7.69
CA ARG A 42 3.99 14.35 8.33
C ARG A 42 4.35 15.51 7.42
N ASN A 43 4.72 16.61 8.04
CA ASN A 43 5.19 17.80 7.33
C ASN A 43 6.72 17.94 7.37
N ASP A 44 7.41 16.98 7.97
CA ASP A 44 8.84 17.05 8.22
C ASP A 44 9.62 15.84 7.71
N VAL A 45 8.94 14.89 7.08
CA VAL A 45 9.60 13.73 6.48
C VAL A 45 9.03 13.49 5.08
N ALA A 46 9.87 12.96 4.20
CA ALA A 46 9.47 12.56 2.86
C ALA A 46 9.73 11.07 2.68
N ILE A 47 8.77 10.36 2.12
CA ILE A 47 8.89 8.93 1.85
C ILE A 47 9.68 8.77 0.56
N THR A 48 10.75 7.99 0.61
CA THR A 48 11.61 7.77 -0.55
C THR A 48 11.34 6.45 -1.25
N LYS A 49 10.83 5.46 -0.51
CA LYS A 49 10.62 4.13 -1.06
C LYS A 49 9.64 3.36 -0.18
N LEU A 50 8.77 2.58 -0.81
CA LEU A 50 8.01 1.54 -0.13
C LEU A 50 8.74 0.22 -0.33
N ASN A 51 9.01 -0.47 0.76
CA ASN A 51 9.89 -1.63 0.74
C ASN A 51 9.14 -2.94 0.66
N ASP A 52 8.02 -3.01 1.35
CA ASP A 52 7.26 -4.24 1.46
C ASP A 52 5.79 -3.89 1.62
N PHE A 53 4.94 -4.62 0.95
CA PHE A 53 3.50 -4.38 1.03
C PHE A 53 2.80 -5.72 0.90
N ILE A 54 2.13 -6.12 1.96
CA ILE A 54 1.36 -7.36 2.00
C ILE A 54 -0.07 -6.99 2.36
N MET A 55 -1.01 -7.49 1.59
CA MET A 55 -2.42 -7.20 1.81
C MET A 55 -3.19 -8.49 2.01
N ARG A 56 -4.10 -8.45 2.98
CA ARG A 56 -5.13 -9.49 3.15
C ARG A 56 -6.46 -8.89 2.77
N VAL A 57 -7.12 -9.51 1.81
CA VAL A 57 -8.46 -9.13 1.38
C VAL A 57 -9.43 -10.17 1.89
N THR A 58 -10.39 -9.75 2.69
CA THR A 58 -11.50 -10.59 3.12
C THR A 58 -12.71 -10.19 2.28
N TYR A 59 -13.31 -11.14 1.61
CA TYR A 59 -14.36 -10.84 0.63
C TYR A 59 -15.40 -11.95 0.58
N THR A 60 -16.51 -11.66 -0.07
CA THR A 60 -17.49 -12.70 -0.42
C THR A 60 -17.35 -13.02 -1.92
N ASP A 61 -17.41 -14.32 -2.24
CA ASP A 61 -17.40 -14.75 -3.63
C ASP A 61 -18.78 -14.64 -4.25
N LYS A 62 -18.92 -15.09 -5.50
CA LYS A 62 -20.19 -15.02 -6.22
C LYS A 62 -21.30 -15.87 -5.58
N ASN A 63 -20.93 -16.83 -4.75
CA ASN A 63 -21.87 -17.70 -4.03
C ASN A 63 -22.21 -17.18 -2.64
N GLY A 64 -21.66 -16.04 -2.25
CA GLY A 64 -21.87 -15.46 -0.93
C GLY A 64 -21.00 -16.05 0.16
N GLU A 65 -20.02 -16.88 -0.19
CA GLU A 65 -19.08 -17.45 0.76
C GLU A 65 -17.98 -16.47 1.11
N GLN A 66 -17.66 -16.37 2.38
CA GLN A 66 -16.57 -15.52 2.82
C GLN A 66 -15.24 -16.21 2.63
N LYS A 67 -14.31 -15.50 2.00
CA LYS A 67 -12.97 -16.01 1.71
C LYS A 67 -11.92 -14.96 2.03
N GLN A 68 -10.67 -15.40 2.06
CA GLN A 68 -9.54 -14.50 2.27
C GLN A 68 -8.48 -14.75 1.22
N PHE A 69 -7.87 -13.67 0.79
CA PHE A 69 -6.69 -13.68 -0.07
C PHE A 69 -5.59 -12.90 0.63
N THR A 70 -4.38 -13.44 0.65
CA THR A 70 -3.21 -12.75 1.19
C THR A 70 -2.10 -12.82 0.17
N GLY A 71 -1.51 -11.68 -0.14
CA GLY A 71 -0.44 -11.66 -1.12
C GLY A 71 0.22 -10.30 -1.24
N ARG A 72 1.15 -10.23 -2.17
CA ARG A 72 1.90 -9.03 -2.50
C ARG A 72 1.60 -8.62 -3.94
N PRO A 73 1.71 -7.32 -4.26
CA PRO A 73 1.61 -6.91 -5.66
C PRO A 73 2.68 -7.63 -6.50
N VAL A 74 2.28 -8.05 -7.67
CA VAL A 74 3.21 -8.67 -8.64
C VAL A 74 4.34 -7.71 -8.98
N LYS A 75 3.99 -6.44 -9.11
CA LYS A 75 4.95 -5.38 -9.39
C LYS A 75 4.55 -4.16 -8.56
N PHE A 76 5.48 -3.68 -7.75
CA PHE A 76 5.21 -2.52 -6.91
C PHE A 76 5.92 -1.31 -7.51
N PRO A 77 5.21 -0.25 -7.84
CA PRO A 77 5.82 0.92 -8.46
C PRO A 77 6.73 1.64 -7.48
N LEU A 78 7.75 2.28 -8.02
CA LEU A 78 8.57 3.20 -7.25
C LEU A 78 7.67 4.33 -6.75
N CYS A 79 7.67 4.55 -5.46
CA CYS A 79 6.75 5.49 -4.85
C CYS A 79 7.51 6.46 -3.96
N LYS A 80 7.49 7.73 -4.36
CA LYS A 80 8.04 8.83 -3.56
C LYS A 80 6.89 9.73 -3.16
N ILE A 81 6.80 10.04 -1.89
CA ILE A 81 5.69 10.83 -1.36
C ILE A 81 6.26 11.96 -0.52
N PRO A 82 6.19 13.20 -0.99
CA PRO A 82 6.69 14.34 -0.20
C PRO A 82 5.85 14.55 1.04
N ALA A 83 6.35 15.37 1.93
CA ALA A 83 5.63 15.72 3.16
C ALA A 83 4.23 16.26 2.81
N ASN A 84 3.24 15.83 3.56
CA ASN A 84 1.83 16.15 3.36
C ASN A 84 1.29 15.72 1.99
N GLY A 85 2.06 14.93 1.26
CA GLY A 85 1.65 14.46 -0.06
C GLY A 85 0.87 13.17 -0.03
N SER A 86 0.33 12.82 -1.19
CA SER A 86 -0.37 11.56 -1.35
C SER A 86 -0.04 10.94 -2.70
N ARG A 87 -0.29 9.64 -2.81
CA ARG A 87 -0.04 8.92 -4.05
C ARG A 87 -1.10 7.84 -4.23
N LYS A 88 -1.83 7.93 -5.33
CA LYS A 88 -2.81 6.92 -5.69
C LYS A 88 -2.13 5.82 -6.51
N LEU A 89 -2.40 4.58 -6.16
CA LEU A 89 -1.79 3.43 -6.82
C LEU A 89 -2.85 2.44 -7.24
N ASN A 90 -2.61 1.81 -8.40
CA ASN A 90 -3.35 0.65 -8.87
C ASN A 90 -2.42 -0.54 -8.79
N LEU A 91 -2.77 -1.51 -7.98
CA LEU A 91 -1.92 -2.67 -7.73
C LEU A 91 -2.55 -3.92 -8.30
N ASN A 92 -1.72 -4.79 -8.87
CA ASN A 92 -2.13 -6.08 -9.41
C ASN A 92 -1.49 -7.15 -8.54
N PHE A 93 -2.31 -8.03 -7.97
CA PHE A 93 -1.84 -9.09 -7.08
C PHE A 93 -1.71 -10.44 -7.79
N GLY A 94 -1.88 -10.46 -9.11
CA GLY A 94 -1.72 -11.67 -9.89
C GLY A 94 -2.97 -12.54 -9.93
N LYS A 95 -2.77 -13.80 -10.27
CA LYS A 95 -3.87 -14.74 -10.48
C LYS A 95 -4.78 -14.84 -9.28
N PHE A 96 -6.07 -14.85 -9.56
CA PHE A 96 -7.10 -14.92 -8.55
C PHE A 96 -8.13 -15.97 -8.97
N ALA A 97 -8.50 -16.83 -8.02
CA ALA A 97 -9.32 -17.99 -8.33
C ALA A 97 -10.81 -17.64 -8.51
N ASP A 98 -11.27 -16.57 -7.88
CA ASP A 98 -12.67 -16.18 -7.95
C ASP A 98 -12.93 -15.14 -9.04
N GLU A 99 -14.16 -15.06 -9.48
CA GLU A 99 -14.54 -14.16 -10.58
C GLU A 99 -14.89 -12.76 -10.09
N SER A 100 -15.19 -12.63 -8.79
CA SER A 100 -15.61 -11.36 -8.23
C SER A 100 -15.28 -11.29 -6.75
N VAL A 101 -15.23 -10.07 -6.23
CA VAL A 101 -15.03 -9.80 -4.82
C VAL A 101 -16.14 -8.86 -4.35
N GLY A 102 -16.98 -9.37 -3.46
CA GLY A 102 -18.03 -8.59 -2.85
C GLY A 102 -17.74 -8.29 -1.39
N ASN A 103 -18.33 -7.23 -0.87
CA ASN A 103 -18.24 -6.87 0.55
C ASN A 103 -16.82 -6.97 1.12
N TRP A 104 -15.86 -6.48 0.35
CA TRP A 104 -14.45 -6.64 0.69
C TRP A 104 -14.02 -5.72 1.82
N VAL A 105 -13.08 -6.22 2.60
CA VAL A 105 -12.36 -5.46 3.62
C VAL A 105 -10.89 -5.79 3.45
N THR A 106 -10.03 -4.81 3.54
CA THR A 106 -8.59 -5.02 3.41
C THR A 106 -7.87 -4.71 4.70
N ALA A 107 -6.82 -5.49 4.95
CA ALA A 107 -5.84 -5.21 5.99
C ALA A 107 -4.47 -5.34 5.33
N GLN A 108 -3.57 -4.44 5.66
CA GLN A 108 -2.27 -4.43 5.02
C GLN A 108 -1.18 -4.12 6.02
N THR A 109 0.00 -4.66 5.73
CA THR A 109 1.23 -4.29 6.41
C THR A 109 2.21 -3.81 5.36
N TYR A 110 3.01 -2.82 5.71
CA TYR A 110 4.00 -2.28 4.80
C TYR A 110 5.14 -1.65 5.57
N THR A 111 6.29 -1.59 4.94
CA THR A 111 7.44 -0.86 5.45
C THR A 111 7.86 0.16 4.42
N PHE A 112 8.48 1.22 4.89
CA PHE A 112 8.91 2.29 4.01
C PHE A 112 10.21 2.90 4.52
N THR A 113 10.90 3.54 3.60
CA THR A 113 12.12 4.29 3.86
C THR A 113 11.80 5.78 3.70
N TYR A 114 12.31 6.59 4.60
CA TYR A 114 12.03 8.01 4.54
C TYR A 114 13.30 8.81 4.88
N ILE A 115 13.26 10.08 4.53
CA ILE A 115 14.30 11.05 4.91
C ILE A 115 13.64 12.17 5.70
N ASN A 116 14.43 12.78 6.57
CA ASN A 116 14.00 13.99 7.28
C ASN A 116 14.03 15.16 6.30
N GLY A 117 12.94 15.90 6.27
CA GLY A 117 12.78 17.01 5.36
C GLY A 117 11.44 16.95 4.65
N ALA A 118 10.98 18.08 4.16
CA ALA A 118 9.65 18.19 3.57
C ALA A 118 9.62 17.74 2.12
N ARG A 119 10.73 17.58 1.47
CA ARG A 119 10.81 17.28 0.04
C ARG A 119 12.12 16.59 -0.31
N PHE A 120 12.13 16.08 -1.51
CA PHE A 120 13.30 15.40 -2.08
C PHE A 120 14.30 16.36 -2.65
#